data_46d181f7f00597f3e450bb5c05dcd52f
#
_entry.id   46d181f7f00597f3e450bb5c05dcd52f
#
_cell.length_a   1.000
_cell.length_b   1.000
_cell.length_c   1.000
_cell.angle_alpha   90.00
_cell.angle_beta   90.00
_cell.angle_gamma   90.00
#
_symmetry.space_group_name_H-M   'P 1'
#
loop_
_entity.id
_entity.type
_entity.pdbx_description
1 polymer ?
#
loop_
_entity_poly.entity_id
_entity_poly.type
_entity_poly.pdbx_seq_one_letter_code
_entity_poly.pdbx_strand_id
1 'polypeptide(L)'
;MDANGGTTTKEGSIYDKLGIKVNISVINDATQSSNALIKGDLDAAGYTINRTAFLSTKFKDAGIDVIMPYITNYSNGGDGIIATSSIKSVNDMVGAKIGVPQFSEAHTLVVWFVNNSDLSDSDKKSIIDNLIFFETPDEAAKAFFAGEVDVAATWEPYITQAENMSDAHALFTTKASTGLVMDGILFNKAFAEANPEIVNKFIQGSLQAAGVYETEMETIKSVMPMFSTATDEEIVDNCGGAKLATWKDNSDLLNGNAKTIYTDMCDVWASIGESSEKDIVDSIFDDTYIKNLEGQFSSDETSMTETVKVTEDNEDEIIDAEAMLSKSVTVNFIKSTAKFSDTKEAKAALDEFIKIANILDGSIIQVEGNTDPNPNSDPEDKYNKKLSKSRADAVKKYLVMNGIDADRIVTVGNGSSKPVVKNDTEEHRAMNRRTDISFKMIEQ
;
A
#
# COMPACT_ATOMS: atom_id res chain seq x y z
N MET A 1 -13.10 -31.21 -6.41
CA MET A 1 -12.14 -30.30 -7.09
C MET A 1 -12.04 -30.82 -8.54
N ASP A 2 -12.05 -29.91 -9.49
CA ASP A 2 -11.71 -30.26 -10.88
C ASP A 2 -10.18 -30.52 -11.02
N ALA A 3 -9.70 -30.85 -12.20
CA ALA A 3 -8.29 -31.17 -12.44
C ALA A 3 -7.33 -29.98 -12.17
N ASN A 4 -7.86 -28.76 -12.01
CA ASN A 4 -7.10 -27.53 -11.80
C ASN A 4 -7.27 -26.99 -10.37
N GLY A 5 -7.87 -27.76 -9.44
CA GLY A 5 -8.11 -27.32 -8.07
C GLY A 5 -9.41 -26.53 -7.86
N GLY A 6 -10.23 -26.36 -8.91
CA GLY A 6 -11.52 -25.69 -8.79
C GLY A 6 -12.54 -26.46 -7.97
N THR A 7 -13.58 -25.79 -7.48
CA THR A 7 -14.65 -26.36 -6.67
C THR A 7 -16.01 -25.81 -7.09
N THR A 8 -17.05 -26.51 -6.68
CA THR A 8 -18.44 -26.06 -6.86
C THR A 8 -19.17 -26.06 -5.52
N THR A 9 -20.25 -25.30 -5.44
CA THR A 9 -21.13 -25.24 -4.27
C THR A 9 -21.53 -26.63 -3.80
N LYS A 10 -21.29 -26.93 -2.53
CA LYS A 10 -21.67 -28.20 -1.87
C LYS A 10 -22.97 -27.99 -1.12
N GLU A 11 -23.75 -29.11 -0.99
CA GLU A 11 -24.95 -29.14 -0.18
C GLU A 11 -24.67 -28.72 1.27
N GLY A 12 -25.50 -27.84 1.83
CA GLY A 12 -25.36 -27.29 3.17
C GLY A 12 -24.33 -26.16 3.33
N SER A 13 -23.58 -25.83 2.27
CA SER A 13 -22.66 -24.69 2.29
C SER A 13 -23.39 -23.34 2.39
N ILE A 14 -22.64 -22.26 2.65
CA ILE A 14 -23.20 -20.90 2.73
C ILE A 14 -23.92 -20.55 1.41
N TYR A 15 -23.31 -20.75 0.27
CA TYR A 15 -23.93 -20.46 -1.03
C TYR A 15 -25.15 -21.33 -1.34
N ASP A 16 -25.13 -22.60 -0.95
CA ASP A 16 -26.29 -23.50 -1.10
C ASP A 16 -27.47 -23.00 -0.26
N LYS A 17 -27.23 -22.58 1.00
CA LYS A 17 -28.27 -21.97 1.87
C LYS A 17 -28.80 -20.64 1.32
N LEU A 18 -27.97 -19.88 0.59
CA LEU A 18 -28.39 -18.67 -0.11
C LEU A 18 -29.11 -18.94 -1.43
N GLY A 19 -29.15 -20.21 -1.87
CA GLY A 19 -29.84 -20.66 -3.08
C GLY A 19 -29.15 -20.24 -4.36
N ILE A 20 -27.81 -20.11 -4.35
CA ILE A 20 -27.00 -19.89 -5.56
C ILE A 20 -25.97 -21.00 -5.72
N LYS A 21 -25.60 -21.26 -6.98
CA LYS A 21 -24.54 -22.18 -7.33
C LYS A 21 -23.33 -21.40 -7.83
N VAL A 22 -22.20 -21.53 -7.15
CA VAL A 22 -20.93 -20.92 -7.51
C VAL A 22 -19.97 -22.02 -7.97
N ASN A 23 -19.38 -21.83 -9.13
CA ASN A 23 -18.30 -22.69 -9.63
C ASN A 23 -17.01 -21.86 -9.59
N ILE A 24 -15.99 -22.35 -8.90
CA ILE A 24 -14.69 -21.70 -8.79
C ILE A 24 -13.67 -22.50 -9.58
N SER A 25 -12.92 -21.83 -10.44
CA SER A 25 -11.78 -22.40 -11.16
C SER A 25 -10.51 -21.66 -10.78
N VAL A 26 -9.42 -22.38 -10.55
CA VAL A 26 -8.10 -21.78 -10.28
C VAL A 26 -7.41 -21.53 -11.61
N ILE A 27 -7.14 -20.28 -11.93
CA ILE A 27 -6.45 -19.83 -13.14
C ILE A 27 -5.37 -18.82 -12.70
N ASN A 28 -4.12 -19.28 -12.59
CA ASN A 28 -3.03 -18.45 -12.08
C ASN A 28 -2.53 -17.40 -13.11
N ASP A 29 -2.74 -17.64 -14.40
CA ASP A 29 -2.34 -16.71 -15.45
C ASP A 29 -3.42 -15.63 -15.64
N ALA A 30 -3.06 -14.38 -15.37
CA ALA A 30 -3.95 -13.22 -15.48
C ALA A 30 -4.39 -12.93 -16.92
N THR A 31 -3.59 -13.30 -17.93
CA THR A 31 -3.95 -13.19 -19.34
C THR A 31 -5.04 -14.19 -19.68
N GLN A 32 -4.91 -15.42 -19.19
CA GLN A 32 -5.88 -16.48 -19.41
C GLN A 32 -7.21 -16.15 -18.72
N SER A 33 -7.20 -15.75 -17.45
CA SER A 33 -8.42 -15.40 -16.70
C SER A 33 -9.13 -14.19 -17.28
N SER A 34 -8.38 -13.12 -17.67
CA SER A 34 -8.99 -11.94 -18.32
C SER A 34 -9.58 -12.25 -19.70
N ASN A 35 -8.94 -13.13 -20.49
CA ASN A 35 -9.51 -13.59 -21.76
C ASN A 35 -10.81 -14.40 -21.55
N ALA A 36 -10.88 -15.21 -20.51
CA ALA A 36 -12.08 -15.97 -20.17
C ALA A 36 -13.23 -15.03 -19.73
N LEU A 37 -12.93 -14.00 -18.93
CA LEU A 37 -13.90 -12.97 -18.55
C LEU A 37 -14.40 -12.18 -19.78
N ILE A 38 -13.51 -11.81 -20.71
CA ILE A 38 -13.85 -11.11 -21.96
C ILE A 38 -14.78 -11.97 -22.85
N LYS A 39 -14.52 -13.27 -22.93
CA LYS A 39 -15.33 -14.19 -23.73
C LYS A 39 -16.66 -14.58 -23.10
N GLY A 40 -16.86 -14.27 -21.81
CA GLY A 40 -18.01 -14.70 -21.05
C GLY A 40 -17.94 -16.18 -20.60
N ASP A 41 -16.75 -16.79 -20.63
CA ASP A 41 -16.49 -18.11 -20.04
C ASP A 41 -16.45 -18.06 -18.50
N LEU A 42 -16.16 -16.85 -17.96
CA LEU A 42 -16.25 -16.50 -16.55
C LEU A 42 -17.22 -15.31 -16.39
N ASP A 43 -18.05 -15.34 -15.35
CA ASP A 43 -18.91 -14.23 -14.94
C ASP A 43 -18.13 -13.21 -14.11
N ALA A 44 -17.11 -13.68 -13.38
CA ALA A 44 -16.25 -12.88 -12.52
C ALA A 44 -14.85 -13.50 -12.39
N ALA A 45 -13.86 -12.68 -11.97
CA ALA A 45 -12.50 -13.12 -11.68
C ALA A 45 -11.91 -12.34 -10.51
N GLY A 46 -11.07 -12.99 -9.68
CA GLY A 46 -10.33 -12.34 -8.61
C GLY A 46 -9.12 -11.60 -9.16
N TYR A 47 -8.97 -10.33 -8.79
CA TYR A 47 -7.80 -9.50 -9.11
C TYR A 47 -7.53 -8.50 -8.00
N THR A 48 -6.26 -8.13 -7.87
CA THR A 48 -5.92 -6.94 -7.11
C THR A 48 -6.39 -5.67 -7.84
N ILE A 49 -6.52 -4.57 -7.10
CA ILE A 49 -6.79 -3.25 -7.70
C ILE A 49 -5.66 -2.88 -8.66
N ASN A 50 -4.40 -3.18 -8.31
CA ASN A 50 -3.20 -2.96 -9.12
C ASN A 50 -3.32 -3.66 -10.48
N ARG A 51 -3.69 -4.93 -10.47
CA ARG A 51 -3.90 -5.74 -11.67
C ARG A 51 -5.11 -5.28 -12.46
N THR A 52 -6.18 -4.86 -11.80
CA THR A 52 -7.39 -4.31 -12.44
C THR A 52 -7.05 -3.04 -13.22
N ALA A 53 -6.23 -2.15 -12.65
CA ALA A 53 -5.75 -0.96 -13.36
C ALA A 53 -4.95 -1.34 -14.62
N PHE A 54 -4.04 -2.32 -14.54
CA PHE A 54 -3.28 -2.81 -15.69
C PHE A 54 -4.16 -3.41 -16.79
N LEU A 55 -5.18 -4.19 -16.42
CA LEU A 55 -6.06 -4.88 -17.37
C LEU A 55 -7.17 -3.97 -17.94
N SER A 56 -7.35 -2.76 -17.40
CA SER A 56 -8.48 -1.88 -17.74
C SER A 56 -8.54 -1.51 -19.23
N THR A 57 -7.41 -1.18 -19.86
CA THR A 57 -7.33 -0.92 -21.29
C THR A 57 -7.72 -2.15 -22.11
N LYS A 58 -7.29 -3.34 -21.69
CA LYS A 58 -7.63 -4.60 -22.37
C LYS A 58 -9.14 -4.88 -22.35
N PHE A 59 -9.81 -4.61 -21.24
CA PHE A 59 -11.27 -4.75 -21.16
C PHE A 59 -11.99 -3.74 -22.04
N LYS A 60 -11.55 -2.48 -22.03
CA LYS A 60 -12.07 -1.43 -22.89
C LYS A 60 -11.91 -1.75 -24.38
N ASP A 61 -10.72 -2.19 -24.78
CA ASP A 61 -10.43 -2.57 -26.18
C ASP A 61 -11.27 -3.76 -26.63
N ALA A 62 -11.61 -4.64 -25.71
CA ALA A 62 -12.53 -5.75 -25.95
C ALA A 62 -14.02 -5.35 -25.95
N GLY A 63 -14.33 -4.11 -25.60
CA GLY A 63 -15.69 -3.56 -25.56
C GLY A 63 -16.53 -4.11 -24.40
N ILE A 64 -15.89 -4.51 -23.28
CA ILE A 64 -16.59 -4.94 -22.07
C ILE A 64 -16.35 -3.95 -20.94
N ASP A 65 -17.41 -3.66 -20.18
CA ASP A 65 -17.33 -2.96 -18.91
C ASP A 65 -17.22 -3.97 -17.77
N VAL A 66 -16.48 -3.58 -16.71
CA VAL A 66 -16.26 -4.40 -15.52
C VAL A 66 -16.58 -3.60 -14.26
N ILE A 67 -16.99 -4.29 -13.19
CA ILE A 67 -17.18 -3.69 -11.86
C ILE A 67 -16.51 -4.55 -10.79
N MET A 68 -16.00 -3.91 -9.76
CA MET A 68 -15.48 -4.53 -8.53
C MET A 68 -16.38 -4.09 -7.38
N PRO A 69 -17.49 -4.81 -7.11
CA PRO A 69 -18.49 -4.38 -6.16
C PRO A 69 -18.15 -4.65 -4.70
N TYR A 70 -17.03 -5.35 -4.44
CA TYR A 70 -16.50 -5.56 -3.09
C TYR A 70 -15.02 -5.98 -3.11
N ILE A 71 -14.37 -5.69 -2.01
CA ILE A 71 -13.00 -6.09 -1.68
C ILE A 71 -13.06 -7.36 -0.83
N THR A 72 -12.28 -8.37 -1.16
CA THR A 72 -12.24 -9.64 -0.43
C THR A 72 -11.27 -9.61 0.73
N ASN A 73 -10.11 -9.01 0.51
CA ASN A 73 -9.04 -8.87 1.49
C ASN A 73 -8.11 -7.72 1.11
N TYR A 74 -7.24 -7.35 2.02
CA TYR A 74 -6.12 -6.46 1.79
C TYR A 74 -4.85 -7.00 2.47
N SER A 75 -3.71 -6.73 1.85
CA SER A 75 -2.42 -7.14 2.40
C SER A 75 -2.07 -6.30 3.63
N ASN A 76 -1.68 -6.99 4.72
CA ASN A 76 -1.30 -6.42 6.00
C ASN A 76 0.04 -7.03 6.47
N GLY A 77 1.08 -6.77 5.70
CA GLY A 77 2.40 -7.35 5.90
C GLY A 77 2.67 -8.56 5.03
N GLY A 78 1.67 -9.06 4.28
CA GLY A 78 1.82 -10.20 3.38
C GLY A 78 2.67 -9.93 2.16
N ASP A 79 2.76 -8.68 1.71
CA ASP A 79 3.60 -8.24 0.60
C ASP A 79 4.64 -7.22 1.08
N GLY A 80 5.83 -7.22 0.45
CA GLY A 80 6.88 -6.30 0.84
C GLY A 80 8.08 -6.27 -0.10
N ILE A 81 9.05 -5.48 0.31
CA ILE A 81 10.35 -5.34 -0.34
C ILE A 81 11.41 -5.74 0.69
N ILE A 82 12.16 -6.79 0.40
CA ILE A 82 13.30 -7.23 1.20
C ILE A 82 14.60 -6.69 0.59
N ALA A 83 15.57 -6.38 1.44
CA ALA A 83 16.83 -5.79 1.03
C ALA A 83 17.99 -6.29 1.89
N THR A 84 19.23 -6.22 1.35
CA THR A 84 20.43 -6.40 2.14
C THR A 84 20.59 -5.26 3.14
N SER A 85 21.24 -5.49 4.27
CA SER A 85 21.43 -4.53 5.37
C SER A 85 22.14 -3.23 4.97
N SER A 86 22.78 -3.18 3.80
CA SER A 86 23.39 -1.96 3.24
C SER A 86 22.37 -1.00 2.59
N ILE A 87 21.20 -1.48 2.23
CA ILE A 87 20.13 -0.70 1.60
C ILE A 87 19.07 -0.43 2.66
N LYS A 88 19.04 0.78 3.19
CA LYS A 88 18.21 1.17 4.32
C LYS A 88 16.99 1.99 3.94
N SER A 89 17.00 2.52 2.73
CA SER A 89 15.94 3.35 2.17
C SER A 89 15.87 3.17 0.66
N VAL A 90 14.78 3.67 0.04
CA VAL A 90 14.65 3.69 -1.42
C VAL A 90 15.81 4.47 -2.09
N ASN A 91 16.40 5.44 -1.41
CA ASN A 91 17.53 6.22 -1.96
C ASN A 91 18.79 5.37 -2.15
N ASP A 92 18.97 4.33 -1.34
CA ASP A 92 20.12 3.42 -1.42
C ASP A 92 19.96 2.38 -2.56
N MET A 93 18.78 2.32 -3.19
CA MET A 93 18.51 1.40 -4.30
C MET A 93 19.18 1.84 -5.61
N VAL A 94 19.77 3.05 -5.69
CA VAL A 94 20.46 3.54 -6.90
C VAL A 94 21.68 2.66 -7.19
N GLY A 95 21.64 1.97 -8.33
CA GLY A 95 22.71 1.05 -8.75
C GLY A 95 22.64 -0.36 -8.14
N ALA A 96 21.67 -0.62 -7.25
CA ALA A 96 21.40 -1.96 -6.75
C ALA A 96 20.73 -2.84 -7.81
N LYS A 97 20.90 -4.15 -7.69
CA LYS A 97 20.18 -5.15 -8.47
C LYS A 97 18.83 -5.42 -7.80
N ILE A 98 17.74 -5.13 -8.48
CA ILE A 98 16.38 -5.20 -7.92
C ILE A 98 15.56 -6.23 -8.69
N GLY A 99 15.17 -7.30 -8.01
CA GLY A 99 14.33 -8.36 -8.56
C GLY A 99 12.85 -8.12 -8.34
N VAL A 100 12.05 -8.17 -9.40
CA VAL A 100 10.59 -8.04 -9.32
C VAL A 100 9.90 -9.01 -10.28
N PRO A 101 8.74 -9.60 -9.92
CA PRO A 101 7.90 -10.31 -10.89
C PRO A 101 7.19 -9.31 -11.79
N GLN A 102 7.42 -9.43 -13.10
CA GLN A 102 6.92 -8.45 -14.08
C GLN A 102 5.39 -8.36 -14.08
N PHE A 103 4.85 -7.14 -14.19
CA PHE A 103 3.41 -6.84 -14.25
C PHE A 103 2.59 -7.39 -13.07
N SER A 104 3.21 -7.51 -11.90
CA SER A 104 2.60 -7.94 -10.64
C SER A 104 2.37 -6.78 -9.68
N GLU A 105 1.72 -7.07 -8.57
CA GLU A 105 1.59 -6.20 -7.41
C GLU A 105 2.96 -5.79 -6.86
N ALA A 106 3.87 -6.75 -6.74
CA ALA A 106 5.23 -6.52 -6.28
C ALA A 106 6.02 -5.57 -7.22
N HIS A 107 5.79 -5.63 -8.56
CA HIS A 107 6.34 -4.66 -9.49
C HIS A 107 5.82 -3.25 -9.18
N THR A 108 4.50 -3.11 -8.98
CA THR A 108 3.91 -1.80 -8.66
C THR A 108 4.38 -1.24 -7.33
N LEU A 109 4.65 -2.08 -6.33
CA LEU A 109 5.21 -1.64 -5.04
C LEU A 109 6.54 -0.92 -5.25
N VAL A 110 7.50 -1.54 -5.95
CA VAL A 110 8.82 -0.94 -6.21
C VAL A 110 8.68 0.36 -6.99
N VAL A 111 7.92 0.36 -8.08
CA VAL A 111 7.73 1.56 -8.92
C VAL A 111 7.06 2.68 -8.14
N TRP A 112 6.04 2.37 -7.33
CA TRP A 112 5.35 3.34 -6.48
C TRP A 112 6.30 3.98 -5.46
N PHE A 113 7.13 3.17 -4.76
CA PHE A 113 8.13 3.67 -3.82
C PHE A 113 9.15 4.57 -4.49
N VAL A 114 9.72 4.14 -5.61
CA VAL A 114 10.69 4.92 -6.38
C VAL A 114 10.08 6.25 -6.85
N ASN A 115 8.87 6.24 -7.40
CA ASN A 115 8.20 7.44 -7.88
C ASN A 115 7.90 8.45 -6.77
N ASN A 116 7.56 7.98 -5.57
CA ASN A 116 7.21 8.83 -4.44
C ASN A 116 8.40 9.26 -3.57
N SER A 117 9.63 8.85 -3.90
CA SER A 117 10.86 9.21 -3.19
C SER A 117 11.40 10.59 -3.59
N ASP A 118 12.44 11.04 -2.87
CA ASP A 118 13.22 12.26 -3.15
C ASP A 118 14.32 12.06 -4.21
N LEU A 119 14.41 10.88 -4.79
CA LEU A 119 15.37 10.62 -5.87
C LEU A 119 15.16 11.58 -7.05
N SER A 120 16.25 11.92 -7.73
CA SER A 120 16.17 12.68 -8.98
C SER A 120 15.43 11.88 -10.05
N ASP A 121 14.81 12.56 -11.03
CA ASP A 121 14.13 11.89 -12.14
C ASP A 121 15.06 10.93 -12.91
N SER A 122 16.36 11.27 -13.00
CA SER A 122 17.38 10.41 -13.63
C SER A 122 17.63 9.14 -12.82
N ASP A 123 17.67 9.24 -11.48
CA ASP A 123 17.89 8.10 -10.61
C ASP A 123 16.66 7.19 -10.55
N LYS A 124 15.45 7.78 -10.44
CA LYS A 124 14.18 7.04 -10.55
C LYS A 124 14.12 6.25 -11.85
N LYS A 125 14.41 6.91 -12.98
CA LYS A 125 14.44 6.26 -14.28
C LYS A 125 15.51 5.17 -14.34
N SER A 126 16.69 5.41 -13.77
CA SER A 126 17.77 4.41 -13.73
C SER A 126 17.37 3.16 -12.97
N ILE A 127 16.70 3.30 -11.83
CA ILE A 127 16.19 2.16 -11.05
C ILE A 127 15.17 1.38 -11.88
N ILE A 128 14.15 2.07 -12.41
CA ILE A 128 13.03 1.43 -13.12
C ILE A 128 13.50 0.74 -14.41
N ASP A 129 14.37 1.35 -15.19
CA ASP A 129 14.89 0.78 -16.44
C ASP A 129 15.79 -0.45 -16.23
N ASN A 130 16.35 -0.63 -15.01
CA ASN A 130 17.28 -1.71 -14.69
C ASN A 130 16.68 -2.78 -13.76
N LEU A 131 15.36 -2.82 -13.59
CA LEU A 131 14.70 -3.90 -12.85
C LEU A 131 14.98 -5.26 -13.50
N ILE A 132 15.23 -6.26 -12.68
CA ILE A 132 15.46 -7.65 -13.10
C ILE A 132 14.12 -8.40 -12.95
N PHE A 133 13.60 -8.90 -14.07
CA PHE A 133 12.28 -9.50 -14.09
C PHE A 133 12.33 -11.00 -13.84
N PHE A 134 11.43 -11.47 -12.99
CA PHE A 134 11.15 -12.86 -12.67
C PHE A 134 9.68 -13.20 -13.04
N GLU A 135 9.33 -14.47 -13.06
CA GLU A 135 7.94 -14.89 -13.32
C GLU A 135 7.07 -14.77 -12.07
N THR A 136 7.65 -15.04 -10.90
CA THR A 136 6.94 -15.07 -9.62
C THR A 136 7.69 -14.34 -8.49
N PRO A 137 6.98 -13.88 -7.43
CA PRO A 137 7.64 -13.35 -6.22
C PRO A 137 8.57 -14.35 -5.55
N ASP A 138 8.25 -15.66 -5.61
CA ASP A 138 9.09 -16.74 -5.09
C ASP A 138 10.46 -16.80 -5.79
N GLU A 139 10.48 -16.60 -7.10
CA GLU A 139 11.73 -16.59 -7.88
C GLU A 139 12.58 -15.37 -7.55
N ALA A 140 11.96 -14.20 -7.42
CA ALA A 140 12.66 -12.97 -7.00
C ALA A 140 13.28 -13.15 -5.60
N ALA A 141 12.53 -13.70 -4.64
CA ALA A 141 13.03 -14.00 -3.30
C ALA A 141 14.18 -15.01 -3.32
N LYS A 142 14.07 -16.09 -4.08
CA LYS A 142 15.14 -17.10 -4.20
C LYS A 142 16.41 -16.50 -4.79
N ALA A 143 16.30 -15.61 -5.78
CA ALA A 143 17.45 -14.89 -6.35
C ALA A 143 18.10 -13.97 -5.30
N PHE A 144 17.29 -13.33 -4.43
CA PHE A 144 17.80 -12.54 -3.31
C PHE A 144 18.60 -13.41 -2.32
N PHE A 145 18.05 -14.52 -1.86
CA PHE A 145 18.74 -15.42 -0.93
C PHE A 145 19.96 -16.09 -1.55
N ALA A 146 20.01 -16.21 -2.88
CA ALA A 146 21.20 -16.67 -3.61
C ALA A 146 22.27 -15.58 -3.81
N GLY A 147 21.99 -14.31 -3.44
CA GLY A 147 22.88 -13.17 -3.65
C GLY A 147 22.97 -12.71 -5.11
N GLU A 148 22.01 -13.06 -5.94
CA GLU A 148 21.94 -12.65 -7.35
C GLU A 148 21.37 -11.23 -7.50
N VAL A 149 20.49 -10.82 -6.57
CA VAL A 149 19.93 -9.48 -6.44
C VAL A 149 20.12 -8.93 -5.02
N ASP A 150 20.18 -7.62 -4.89
CA ASP A 150 20.39 -6.91 -3.62
C ASP A 150 19.06 -6.54 -2.93
N VAL A 151 18.00 -6.45 -3.73
CA VAL A 151 16.61 -6.14 -3.32
C VAL A 151 15.67 -7.07 -4.05
N ALA A 152 14.63 -7.55 -3.39
CA ALA A 152 13.53 -8.26 -4.05
C ALA A 152 12.17 -7.80 -3.53
N ALA A 153 11.22 -7.60 -4.44
CA ALA A 153 9.83 -7.47 -4.07
C ALA A 153 9.17 -8.86 -4.05
N THR A 154 8.58 -9.20 -2.92
CA THR A 154 8.10 -10.55 -2.64
C THR A 154 6.96 -10.52 -1.60
N TRP A 155 6.60 -11.69 -1.12
CA TRP A 155 5.54 -11.92 -0.14
C TRP A 155 6.00 -12.85 1.00
N GLU A 156 5.12 -13.11 1.96
CA GLU A 156 5.36 -14.12 2.99
C GLU A 156 5.41 -15.55 2.39
N PRO A 157 6.27 -16.45 2.90
CA PRO A 157 7.08 -16.33 4.13
C PRO A 157 8.49 -15.75 3.90
N TYR A 158 8.79 -15.21 2.74
CA TYR A 158 10.15 -14.74 2.40
C TYR A 158 10.52 -13.45 3.12
N ILE A 159 9.52 -12.62 3.48
CA ILE A 159 9.73 -11.40 4.27
C ILE A 159 10.25 -11.80 5.66
N THR A 160 9.52 -12.65 6.37
CA THR A 160 9.95 -13.20 7.67
C THR A 160 11.30 -13.92 7.57
N GLN A 161 11.57 -14.62 6.47
CA GLN A 161 12.87 -15.25 6.27
C GLN A 161 14.01 -14.21 6.20
N ALA A 162 13.82 -13.10 5.49
CA ALA A 162 14.82 -12.03 5.39
C ALA A 162 15.04 -11.32 6.74
N GLU A 163 13.98 -11.06 7.50
CA GLU A 163 14.06 -10.45 8.85
C GLU A 163 14.83 -11.31 9.85
N ASN A 164 14.81 -12.64 9.69
CA ASN A 164 15.57 -13.56 10.51
C ASN A 164 17.07 -13.68 10.11
N MET A 165 17.51 -12.98 9.06
CA MET A 165 18.91 -12.94 8.64
C MET A 165 19.63 -11.75 9.28
N SER A 166 20.94 -11.90 9.54
CA SER A 166 21.77 -10.82 10.11
C SER A 166 22.19 -9.76 9.09
N ASP A 167 22.06 -10.05 7.81
CA ASP A 167 22.53 -9.24 6.68
C ASP A 167 21.42 -8.84 5.71
N ALA A 168 20.17 -9.06 6.11
CA ALA A 168 18.96 -8.66 5.38
C ALA A 168 17.89 -8.11 6.32
N HIS A 169 16.86 -7.49 5.76
CA HIS A 169 15.68 -6.97 6.47
C HIS A 169 14.54 -6.69 5.50
N ALA A 170 13.35 -6.47 6.03
CA ALA A 170 12.25 -5.88 5.28
C ALA A 170 12.45 -4.36 5.17
N LEU A 171 12.68 -3.86 3.95
CA LEU A 171 12.75 -2.43 3.67
C LEU A 171 11.37 -1.78 3.75
N PHE A 172 10.34 -2.52 3.35
CA PHE A 172 8.95 -2.14 3.38
C PHE A 172 8.06 -3.38 3.47
N THR A 173 6.98 -3.28 4.24
CA THR A 173 5.87 -4.23 4.18
C THR A 173 4.53 -3.50 4.10
N THR A 174 3.51 -4.18 3.63
CA THR A 174 2.14 -3.65 3.57
C THR A 174 1.50 -3.41 4.95
N LYS A 175 2.17 -3.72 6.07
CA LYS A 175 1.79 -3.21 7.40
C LYS A 175 1.79 -1.68 7.45
N ALA A 176 2.66 -1.03 6.67
CA ALA A 176 2.71 0.43 6.57
C ALA A 176 1.59 1.01 5.68
N SER A 177 0.84 0.17 4.97
CA SER A 177 -0.22 0.61 4.04
C SER A 177 -1.32 -0.44 3.93
N THR A 178 -2.45 -0.20 4.57
CA THR A 178 -3.60 -1.13 4.54
C THR A 178 -4.32 -1.18 3.19
N GLY A 179 -4.00 -0.30 2.26
CA GLY A 179 -4.70 -0.17 0.99
C GLY A 179 -3.86 -0.38 -0.26
N LEU A 180 -2.53 -0.51 -0.15
CA LEU A 180 -1.65 -0.53 -1.33
C LEU A 180 -1.80 -1.81 -2.17
N VAL A 181 -2.15 -2.93 -1.54
CA VAL A 181 -2.51 -4.19 -2.21
C VAL A 181 -3.84 -4.67 -1.65
N MET A 182 -4.89 -4.50 -2.43
CA MET A 182 -6.25 -4.97 -2.11
C MET A 182 -6.75 -5.90 -3.20
N ASP A 183 -7.33 -7.03 -2.80
CA ASP A 183 -7.98 -7.99 -3.69
C ASP A 183 -9.49 -7.77 -3.72
N GLY A 184 -10.06 -7.92 -4.89
CA GLY A 184 -11.50 -7.91 -5.08
C GLY A 184 -11.95 -8.87 -6.17
N ILE A 185 -13.24 -9.04 -6.30
CA ILE A 185 -13.81 -9.80 -7.40
C ILE A 185 -14.35 -8.84 -8.45
N LEU A 186 -13.75 -8.94 -9.64
CA LEU A 186 -14.12 -8.17 -10.81
C LEU A 186 -15.18 -8.95 -11.60
N PHE A 187 -16.37 -8.38 -11.72
CA PHE A 187 -17.48 -8.94 -12.50
C PHE A 187 -17.55 -8.31 -13.90
N ASN A 188 -17.98 -9.11 -14.87
CA ASN A 188 -18.54 -8.54 -16.10
C ASN A 188 -19.76 -7.71 -15.73
N LYS A 189 -19.78 -6.42 -16.07
CA LYS A 189 -20.81 -5.49 -15.67
C LYS A 189 -22.20 -5.86 -16.22
N ALA A 190 -22.25 -6.30 -17.48
CA ALA A 190 -23.51 -6.74 -18.09
C ALA A 190 -24.11 -7.96 -17.37
N PHE A 191 -23.25 -8.91 -16.92
CA PHE A 191 -23.71 -10.02 -16.08
C PHE A 191 -24.26 -9.53 -14.75
N ALA A 192 -23.53 -8.64 -14.07
CA ALA A 192 -23.94 -8.14 -12.77
C ALA A 192 -25.26 -7.34 -12.82
N GLU A 193 -25.44 -6.52 -13.84
CA GLU A 193 -26.68 -5.76 -14.06
C GLU A 193 -27.87 -6.66 -14.42
N ALA A 194 -27.64 -7.74 -15.15
CA ALA A 194 -28.66 -8.72 -15.49
C ALA A 194 -29.03 -9.64 -14.30
N ASN A 195 -28.13 -9.82 -13.34
CA ASN A 195 -28.25 -10.78 -12.24
C ASN A 195 -27.94 -10.18 -10.86
N PRO A 196 -28.52 -8.99 -10.49
CA PRO A 196 -28.11 -8.29 -9.28
C PRO A 196 -28.36 -9.07 -8.00
N GLU A 197 -29.40 -9.91 -7.94
CA GLU A 197 -29.65 -10.78 -6.79
C GLU A 197 -28.57 -11.85 -6.60
N ILE A 198 -28.06 -12.41 -7.70
CA ILE A 198 -27.00 -13.42 -7.66
C ILE A 198 -25.72 -12.78 -7.15
N VAL A 199 -25.36 -11.59 -7.65
CA VAL A 199 -24.18 -10.83 -7.19
C VAL A 199 -24.31 -10.49 -5.71
N ASN A 200 -25.46 -9.96 -5.25
CA ASN A 200 -25.68 -9.67 -3.83
C ASN A 200 -25.51 -10.93 -2.96
N LYS A 201 -26.09 -12.05 -3.33
CA LYS A 201 -25.95 -13.32 -2.60
C LYS A 201 -24.53 -13.86 -2.61
N PHE A 202 -23.80 -13.65 -3.72
CA PHE A 202 -22.38 -14.04 -3.81
C PHE A 202 -21.56 -13.23 -2.81
N ILE A 203 -21.72 -11.89 -2.79
CA ILE A 203 -21.01 -11.01 -1.86
C ILE A 203 -21.42 -11.33 -0.41
N GLN A 204 -22.71 -11.49 -0.14
CA GLN A 204 -23.23 -11.88 1.18
C GLN A 204 -22.58 -13.18 1.68
N GLY A 205 -22.50 -14.20 0.82
CA GLY A 205 -21.90 -15.49 1.17
C GLY A 205 -20.41 -15.40 1.39
N SER A 206 -19.69 -14.57 0.62
CA SER A 206 -18.27 -14.33 0.79
C SER A 206 -17.98 -13.63 2.14
N LEU A 207 -18.74 -12.57 2.48
CA LEU A 207 -18.61 -11.88 3.76
C LEU A 207 -18.97 -12.76 4.96
N GLN A 208 -20.00 -13.63 4.82
CA GLN A 208 -20.31 -14.61 5.85
C GLN A 208 -19.20 -15.63 6.04
N ALA A 209 -18.57 -16.07 4.96
CA ALA A 209 -17.44 -17.02 5.03
C ALA A 209 -16.22 -16.36 5.70
N ALA A 210 -15.94 -15.09 5.39
CA ALA A 210 -14.88 -14.32 6.04
C ALA A 210 -15.07 -14.23 7.56
N GLY A 211 -16.32 -14.09 8.03
CA GLY A 211 -16.63 -14.03 9.47
C GLY A 211 -16.53 -15.37 10.23
N VAL A 212 -16.32 -16.49 9.55
CA VAL A 212 -16.28 -17.82 10.19
C VAL A 212 -15.07 -18.66 9.82
N TYR A 213 -14.13 -18.14 9.04
CA TYR A 213 -13.01 -18.94 8.51
C TYR A 213 -12.17 -19.63 9.60
N GLU A 214 -11.96 -18.95 10.73
CA GLU A 214 -11.20 -19.50 11.88
C GLU A 214 -11.85 -20.75 12.49
N THR A 215 -13.15 -20.94 12.29
CA THR A 215 -13.88 -22.14 12.74
C THR A 215 -13.94 -23.25 11.69
N GLU A 216 -13.44 -22.99 10.48
CA GLU A 216 -13.53 -23.88 9.31
C GLU A 216 -12.17 -24.42 8.84
N MET A 217 -11.18 -24.52 9.75
CA MET A 217 -9.79 -24.92 9.44
C MET A 217 -9.71 -26.27 8.70
N GLU A 218 -10.50 -27.26 9.11
CA GLU A 218 -10.53 -28.56 8.43
C GLU A 218 -11.06 -28.45 6.98
N THR A 219 -12.02 -27.54 6.76
CA THR A 219 -12.51 -27.23 5.42
C THR A 219 -11.41 -26.59 4.59
N ILE A 220 -10.71 -25.58 5.13
CA ILE A 220 -9.59 -24.88 4.48
C ILE A 220 -8.50 -25.90 4.08
N LYS A 221 -8.03 -26.73 5.01
CA LYS A 221 -7.04 -27.79 4.75
C LYS A 221 -7.48 -28.74 3.64
N SER A 222 -8.77 -29.06 3.57
CA SER A 222 -9.32 -29.98 2.59
C SER A 222 -9.41 -29.41 1.16
N VAL A 223 -9.52 -28.08 1.01
CA VAL A 223 -9.74 -27.41 -0.28
C VAL A 223 -8.55 -26.60 -0.76
N MET A 224 -7.61 -26.26 0.11
CA MET A 224 -6.39 -25.51 -0.21
C MET A 224 -5.17 -26.42 -0.05
N PRO A 225 -4.59 -26.95 -1.14
CA PRO A 225 -3.48 -27.91 -1.06
C PRO A 225 -2.27 -27.37 -0.28
N MET A 226 -2.02 -26.08 -0.33
CA MET A 226 -0.92 -25.44 0.39
C MET A 226 -1.06 -25.55 1.92
N PHE A 227 -2.28 -25.64 2.44
CA PHE A 227 -2.56 -25.77 3.87
C PHE A 227 -2.87 -27.22 4.30
N SER A 228 -2.78 -28.19 3.41
CA SER A 228 -3.19 -29.58 3.71
C SER A 228 -2.44 -30.23 4.88
N THR A 229 -1.24 -29.76 5.19
CA THR A 229 -0.39 -30.24 6.31
C THR A 229 -0.09 -29.17 7.35
N ALA A 230 -0.62 -27.95 7.17
CA ALA A 230 -0.40 -26.84 8.09
C ALA A 230 -1.18 -27.02 9.38
N THR A 231 -0.66 -26.48 10.48
CA THR A 231 -1.40 -26.33 11.74
C THR A 231 -2.44 -25.21 11.61
N ASP A 232 -3.41 -25.16 12.50
CA ASP A 232 -4.41 -24.07 12.52
C ASP A 232 -3.73 -22.72 12.76
N GLU A 233 -2.71 -22.67 13.62
CA GLU A 233 -1.91 -21.49 13.93
C GLU A 233 -1.17 -20.99 12.69
N GLU A 234 -0.49 -21.87 11.95
CA GLU A 234 0.17 -21.51 10.68
C GLU A 234 -0.82 -20.97 9.62
N ILE A 235 -2.06 -21.48 9.59
CA ILE A 235 -3.10 -20.95 8.68
C ILE A 235 -3.51 -19.52 9.13
N VAL A 236 -3.73 -19.32 10.42
CA VAL A 236 -4.09 -18.01 10.98
C VAL A 236 -2.99 -16.99 10.73
N ASP A 237 -1.74 -17.37 10.96
CA ASP A 237 -0.57 -16.49 10.74
C ASP A 237 -0.42 -16.13 9.26
N ASN A 238 -0.58 -17.10 8.34
CA ASN A 238 -0.57 -16.83 6.90
C ASN A 238 -1.74 -15.92 6.48
N CYS A 239 -2.94 -16.13 7.04
CA CYS A 239 -4.08 -15.25 6.82
C CYS A 239 -3.89 -13.89 7.51
N GLY A 240 -3.05 -13.79 8.53
CA GLY A 240 -2.69 -12.55 9.22
C GLY A 240 -2.00 -11.54 8.30
N GLY A 241 -1.22 -12.03 7.34
CA GLY A 241 -0.60 -11.23 6.28
C GLY A 241 -1.60 -10.74 5.22
N ALA A 242 -2.80 -11.36 5.14
CA ALA A 242 -3.88 -10.96 4.25
C ALA A 242 -5.19 -10.88 5.05
N LYS A 243 -5.58 -9.69 5.48
CA LYS A 243 -6.80 -9.47 6.27
C LYS A 243 -8.04 -9.59 5.40
N LEU A 244 -8.98 -10.45 5.78
CA LEU A 244 -10.27 -10.58 5.11
C LEU A 244 -11.11 -9.32 5.38
N ALA A 245 -11.60 -8.67 4.32
CA ALA A 245 -12.38 -7.45 4.44
C ALA A 245 -13.80 -7.74 4.94
N THR A 246 -14.22 -7.04 6.00
CA THR A 246 -15.58 -7.09 6.53
C THR A 246 -16.53 -6.27 5.68
N TRP A 247 -17.85 -6.31 6.00
CA TRP A 247 -18.83 -5.41 5.42
C TRP A 247 -18.49 -3.94 5.70
N LYS A 248 -18.03 -3.64 6.92
CA LYS A 248 -17.66 -2.29 7.32
C LYS A 248 -16.44 -1.78 6.55
N ASP A 249 -15.40 -2.61 6.41
CA ASP A 249 -14.24 -2.26 5.58
C ASP A 249 -14.66 -1.92 4.16
N ASN A 250 -15.51 -2.74 3.54
CA ASN A 250 -16.02 -2.49 2.20
C ASN A 250 -16.81 -1.19 2.06
N SER A 251 -17.64 -0.86 3.07
CA SER A 251 -18.39 0.39 3.12
C SER A 251 -17.48 1.62 3.09
N ASP A 252 -16.31 1.53 3.72
CA ASP A 252 -15.35 2.63 3.79
C ASP A 252 -14.42 2.64 2.55
N LEU A 253 -13.91 1.48 2.12
CA LEU A 253 -12.91 1.36 1.06
C LEU A 253 -13.44 1.73 -0.32
N LEU A 254 -14.64 1.24 -0.70
CA LEU A 254 -15.16 1.41 -2.07
C LEU A 254 -15.42 2.87 -2.44
N ASN A 255 -15.75 3.72 -1.46
CA ASN A 255 -15.98 5.15 -1.66
C ASN A 255 -14.75 6.03 -1.43
N GLY A 256 -13.64 5.47 -1.00
CA GLY A 256 -12.43 6.19 -0.62
C GLY A 256 -11.16 5.56 -1.18
N ASN A 257 -10.47 4.78 -0.36
CA ASN A 257 -9.13 4.27 -0.64
C ASN A 257 -9.04 3.42 -1.91
N ALA A 258 -10.02 2.56 -2.22
CA ALA A 258 -10.00 1.74 -3.42
C ALA A 258 -9.88 2.56 -4.71
N LYS A 259 -10.63 3.68 -4.80
CA LYS A 259 -10.58 4.61 -5.94
C LYS A 259 -9.24 5.35 -6.01
N THR A 260 -8.72 5.77 -4.86
CA THR A 260 -7.42 6.45 -4.77
C THR A 260 -6.31 5.51 -5.23
N ILE A 261 -6.25 4.29 -4.70
CA ILE A 261 -5.24 3.28 -5.08
C ILE A 261 -5.35 2.93 -6.57
N TYR A 262 -6.55 2.71 -7.11
CA TYR A 262 -6.72 2.45 -8.54
C TYR A 262 -6.12 3.57 -9.39
N THR A 263 -6.42 4.81 -9.02
CA THR A 263 -5.94 6.00 -9.71
C THR A 263 -4.41 6.11 -9.67
N ASP A 264 -3.82 5.87 -8.50
CA ASP A 264 -2.38 5.85 -8.31
C ASP A 264 -1.70 4.71 -9.08
N MET A 265 -2.32 3.53 -9.11
CA MET A 265 -1.80 2.41 -9.90
C MET A 265 -1.86 2.70 -11.40
N CYS A 266 -2.86 3.42 -11.88
CA CYS A 266 -2.86 3.92 -13.26
C CYS A 266 -1.66 4.85 -13.52
N ASP A 267 -1.31 5.73 -12.58
CA ASP A 267 -0.14 6.61 -12.71
C ASP A 267 1.18 5.81 -12.63
N VAL A 268 1.24 4.79 -11.78
CA VAL A 268 2.39 3.86 -11.71
C VAL A 268 2.59 3.15 -13.05
N TRP A 269 1.55 2.56 -13.63
CA TRP A 269 1.63 1.90 -14.94
C TRP A 269 2.02 2.86 -16.06
N ALA A 270 1.45 4.06 -16.07
CA ALA A 270 1.81 5.10 -17.05
C ALA A 270 3.27 5.53 -16.94
N SER A 271 3.85 5.56 -15.74
CA SER A 271 5.25 5.95 -15.52
C SER A 271 6.27 4.98 -16.13
N ILE A 272 5.85 3.73 -16.36
CA ILE A 272 6.68 2.69 -17.02
C ILE A 272 6.23 2.39 -18.46
N GLY A 273 5.35 3.21 -19.02
CA GLY A 273 4.93 3.14 -20.42
C GLY A 273 3.74 2.21 -20.69
N GLU A 274 3.08 1.70 -19.66
CA GLU A 274 1.89 0.88 -19.80
C GLU A 274 0.61 1.72 -19.81
N SER A 275 -0.41 1.24 -20.51
CA SER A 275 -1.70 1.93 -20.64
C SER A 275 -2.69 1.43 -19.58
N SER A 276 -3.46 2.36 -19.02
CA SER A 276 -4.57 2.07 -18.12
C SER A 276 -5.67 3.12 -18.22
N GLU A 277 -6.90 2.75 -17.88
CA GLU A 277 -8.10 3.59 -18.01
C GLU A 277 -8.43 4.25 -16.67
N LYS A 278 -7.87 5.44 -16.43
CA LYS A 278 -8.06 6.18 -15.18
C LYS A 278 -9.49 6.72 -15.02
N ASP A 279 -10.10 7.13 -16.12
CA ASP A 279 -11.40 7.84 -16.12
C ASP A 279 -12.59 6.93 -15.75
N ILE A 280 -12.40 5.59 -15.74
CA ILE A 280 -13.47 4.64 -15.41
C ILE A 280 -13.52 4.28 -13.92
N VAL A 281 -12.71 4.89 -13.08
CA VAL A 281 -12.61 4.57 -11.65
C VAL A 281 -13.96 4.57 -10.92
N ASP A 282 -14.81 5.55 -11.19
CA ASP A 282 -16.15 5.65 -10.58
C ASP A 282 -17.13 4.58 -11.09
N SER A 283 -16.89 4.01 -12.25
CA SER A 283 -17.70 2.93 -12.81
C SER A 283 -17.24 1.54 -12.41
N ILE A 284 -15.98 1.38 -12.00
CA ILE A 284 -15.43 0.11 -11.50
C ILE A 284 -15.87 -0.15 -10.06
N PHE A 285 -15.73 0.84 -9.17
CA PHE A 285 -16.05 0.68 -7.75
C PHE A 285 -17.49 1.13 -7.48
N ASP A 286 -18.41 0.17 -7.43
CA ASP A 286 -19.84 0.38 -7.19
C ASP A 286 -20.22 -0.19 -5.81
N ASP A 287 -20.52 0.68 -4.86
CA ASP A 287 -20.88 0.33 -3.49
C ASP A 287 -22.37 -0.06 -3.32
N THR A 288 -23.15 -0.05 -4.40
CA THR A 288 -24.58 -0.36 -4.37
C THR A 288 -24.87 -1.74 -3.76
N TYR A 289 -24.04 -2.73 -4.10
CA TYR A 289 -24.18 -4.10 -3.61
C TYR A 289 -23.88 -4.21 -2.12
N ILE A 290 -22.89 -3.48 -1.62
CA ILE A 290 -22.55 -3.41 -0.17
C ILE A 290 -23.68 -2.70 0.60
N LYS A 291 -24.22 -1.61 0.06
CA LYS A 291 -25.37 -0.89 0.66
C LYS A 291 -26.60 -1.78 0.76
N ASN A 292 -26.87 -2.64 -0.22
CA ASN A 292 -27.98 -3.58 -0.19
C ASN A 292 -27.88 -4.61 0.96
N LEU A 293 -26.70 -4.78 1.54
CA LEU A 293 -26.44 -5.68 2.67
C LEU A 293 -26.41 -4.95 4.01
N GLU A 294 -26.73 -3.65 4.04
CA GLU A 294 -26.81 -2.85 5.28
C GLU A 294 -27.76 -3.51 6.28
N GLY A 295 -27.35 -3.57 7.55
CA GLY A 295 -28.10 -4.20 8.64
C GLY A 295 -28.04 -5.73 8.68
N GLN A 296 -27.37 -6.38 7.74
CA GLN A 296 -27.14 -7.84 7.75
C GLN A 296 -25.80 -8.22 8.40
N PHE A 297 -24.89 -7.26 8.55
CA PHE A 297 -23.58 -7.40 9.16
C PHE A 297 -23.39 -6.33 10.24
N SER A 298 -22.44 -6.56 11.16
CA SER A 298 -22.08 -5.56 12.16
C SER A 298 -21.46 -4.33 11.50
N SER A 299 -21.88 -3.14 11.94
CA SER A 299 -21.26 -1.87 11.53
C SER A 299 -20.07 -1.47 12.41
N ASP A 300 -19.84 -2.19 13.51
CA ASP A 300 -18.79 -1.90 14.49
C ASP A 300 -17.55 -2.76 14.27
N GLU A 301 -17.67 -3.83 13.47
CA GLU A 301 -16.57 -4.72 13.15
C GLU A 301 -15.76 -4.17 11.98
N THR A 302 -14.43 -4.12 12.17
CA THR A 302 -13.46 -3.84 11.11
C THR A 302 -12.29 -4.81 11.25
N SER A 303 -11.75 -5.26 10.12
CA SER A 303 -10.50 -6.05 10.09
C SER A 303 -9.25 -5.16 9.94
N MET A 304 -9.44 -3.86 9.72
CA MET A 304 -8.32 -2.91 9.58
C MET A 304 -7.45 -2.91 10.83
N THR A 305 -6.14 -2.95 10.62
CA THR A 305 -5.15 -2.99 11.70
C THR A 305 -5.09 -1.64 12.40
N GLU A 306 -5.01 -1.66 13.72
CA GLU A 306 -4.66 -0.46 14.48
C GLU A 306 -3.22 -0.04 14.13
N THR A 307 -3.06 1.23 13.77
CA THR A 307 -1.73 1.79 13.49
C THR A 307 -0.97 2.04 14.78
N VAL A 308 0.35 1.90 14.76
CA VAL A 308 1.21 2.33 15.86
C VAL A 308 0.96 3.82 16.12
N LYS A 309 0.76 4.19 17.38
CA LYS A 309 0.58 5.58 17.80
C LYS A 309 1.83 6.11 18.46
N VAL A 310 2.14 7.37 18.22
CA VAL A 310 3.19 8.10 18.93
C VAL A 310 2.74 8.34 20.35
N THR A 311 3.51 7.88 21.33
CA THR A 311 3.31 8.08 22.74
C THR A 311 4.58 8.64 23.37
N GLU A 312 4.52 9.13 24.62
CA GLU A 312 5.73 9.58 25.32
C GLU A 312 6.75 8.45 25.51
N ASP A 313 6.29 7.20 25.58
CA ASP A 313 7.16 6.04 25.86
C ASP A 313 7.92 5.56 24.61
N ASN A 314 7.40 5.80 23.37
CA ASN A 314 8.01 5.34 22.11
C ASN A 314 8.53 6.47 21.20
N GLU A 315 8.36 7.75 21.59
CA GLU A 315 8.73 8.89 20.75
C GLU A 315 10.23 8.88 20.38
N ASP A 316 11.12 8.59 21.34
CA ASP A 316 12.56 8.57 21.09
C ASP A 316 12.95 7.42 20.14
N GLU A 317 12.37 6.24 20.31
CA GLU A 317 12.58 5.09 19.43
C GLU A 317 12.12 5.41 17.99
N ILE A 318 10.94 6.02 17.85
CA ILE A 318 10.41 6.47 16.56
C ILE A 318 11.34 7.49 15.90
N ILE A 319 11.85 8.46 16.67
CA ILE A 319 12.77 9.48 16.12
C ILE A 319 14.05 8.84 15.60
N ASP A 320 14.58 7.84 16.27
CA ASP A 320 15.83 7.16 15.93
C ASP A 320 15.67 6.08 14.85
N ALA A 321 14.45 5.58 14.62
CA ALA A 321 14.18 4.57 13.59
C ALA A 321 14.53 5.09 12.18
N GLU A 322 14.95 4.19 11.30
CA GLU A 322 15.26 4.53 9.90
C GLU A 322 13.98 4.86 9.11
N ALA A 323 14.10 5.79 8.17
CA ALA A 323 12.98 6.17 7.32
C ALA A 323 12.92 5.25 6.10
N MET A 324 11.81 4.54 5.90
CA MET A 324 11.59 3.72 4.70
C MET A 324 11.44 4.59 3.45
N LEU A 325 10.80 5.75 3.59
CA LEU A 325 10.57 6.72 2.52
C LEU A 325 10.74 8.13 3.06
N SER A 326 11.50 8.97 2.37
CA SER A 326 11.69 10.38 2.70
C SER A 326 11.21 11.26 1.56
N LYS A 327 10.54 12.35 1.90
CA LYS A 327 10.15 13.40 0.97
C LYS A 327 10.46 14.76 1.56
N SER A 328 11.44 15.46 0.98
CA SER A 328 11.77 16.81 1.39
C SER A 328 10.73 17.79 0.85
N VAL A 329 10.03 18.46 1.75
CA VAL A 329 9.07 19.49 1.39
C VAL A 329 9.66 20.84 1.75
N THR A 330 10.01 21.63 0.74
CA THR A 330 10.44 23.01 0.97
C THR A 330 9.25 23.89 1.34
N VAL A 331 8.97 23.97 2.63
CA VAL A 331 7.97 24.89 3.16
C VAL A 331 8.67 26.20 3.55
N ASN A 332 8.40 27.26 2.80
CA ASN A 332 8.95 28.57 3.09
C ASN A 332 8.18 29.25 4.23
N PHE A 333 8.92 29.80 5.20
CA PHE A 333 8.37 30.50 6.34
C PHE A 333 8.74 31.98 6.30
N ILE A 334 7.86 32.85 6.80
CA ILE A 334 8.18 34.25 7.07
C ILE A 334 9.36 34.30 8.05
N LYS A 335 10.36 35.10 7.75
CA LYS A 335 11.60 35.20 8.54
C LYS A 335 11.32 35.26 10.05
N SER A 336 12.02 34.41 10.79
CA SER A 336 11.91 34.33 12.27
C SER A 336 10.52 33.92 12.79
N THR A 337 9.68 33.32 11.96
CA THR A 337 8.34 32.83 12.37
C THR A 337 8.11 31.38 11.91
N ALA A 338 7.02 30.77 12.40
CA ALA A 338 6.47 29.50 11.93
C ALA A 338 5.23 29.71 11.02
N LYS A 339 5.05 30.89 10.43
CA LYS A 339 3.99 31.15 9.44
C LYS A 339 4.52 30.92 8.03
N PHE A 340 3.79 30.22 7.21
CA PHE A 340 4.14 30.01 5.80
C PHE A 340 4.22 31.34 5.07
N SER A 341 5.28 31.55 4.28
CA SER A 341 5.50 32.78 3.51
C SER A 341 4.72 32.78 2.20
N ASP A 342 4.66 31.64 1.52
CA ASP A 342 3.80 31.35 0.39
C ASP A 342 2.83 30.22 0.75
N THR A 343 1.56 30.58 0.88
CA THR A 343 0.54 29.61 1.29
C THR A 343 0.07 28.72 0.16
N LYS A 344 0.27 29.11 -1.11
CA LYS A 344 -0.19 28.32 -2.25
C LYS A 344 0.81 27.21 -2.60
N GLU A 345 2.09 27.56 -2.74
CA GLU A 345 3.14 26.58 -3.04
C GLU A 345 3.34 25.59 -1.87
N ALA A 346 3.41 26.10 -0.64
CA ALA A 346 3.53 25.27 0.54
C ALA A 346 2.36 24.28 0.69
N LYS A 347 1.14 24.76 0.44
CA LYS A 347 -0.05 23.89 0.45
C LYS A 347 0.01 22.83 -0.63
N ALA A 348 0.35 23.18 -1.87
CA ALA A 348 0.43 22.22 -2.97
C ALA A 348 1.43 21.08 -2.67
N ALA A 349 2.60 21.42 -2.12
CA ALA A 349 3.61 20.45 -1.71
C ALA A 349 3.13 19.56 -0.56
N LEU A 350 2.43 20.14 0.42
CA LEU A 350 1.88 19.38 1.54
C LEU A 350 0.65 18.54 1.13
N ASP A 351 -0.16 19.00 0.17
CA ASP A 351 -1.30 18.25 -0.36
C ASP A 351 -0.85 17.00 -1.13
N GLU A 352 0.28 17.08 -1.85
CA GLU A 352 0.91 15.90 -2.47
C GLU A 352 1.39 14.92 -1.40
N PHE A 353 2.01 15.42 -0.33
CA PHE A 353 2.44 14.59 0.79
C PHE A 353 1.25 13.90 1.49
N ILE A 354 0.12 14.60 1.67
CA ILE A 354 -1.09 14.04 2.28
C ILE A 354 -1.61 12.83 1.49
N LYS A 355 -1.51 12.84 0.16
CA LYS A 355 -1.90 11.67 -0.66
C LYS A 355 -1.05 10.46 -0.30
N ILE A 356 0.26 10.62 -0.22
CA ILE A 356 1.18 9.54 0.19
C ILE A 356 0.88 9.08 1.62
N ALA A 357 0.64 10.01 2.54
CA ALA A 357 0.33 9.73 3.93
C ALA A 357 -0.99 8.96 4.13
N ASN A 358 -1.97 9.19 3.26
CA ASN A 358 -3.23 8.45 3.25
C ASN A 358 -3.07 7.03 2.67
N ILE A 359 -2.12 6.82 1.78
CA ILE A 359 -1.78 5.49 1.25
C ILE A 359 -0.95 4.72 2.28
N LEU A 360 0.06 5.35 2.87
CA LEU A 360 0.89 4.79 3.93
C LEU A 360 0.21 4.97 5.30
N ASP A 361 -1.04 4.60 5.42
CA ASP A 361 -1.90 4.85 6.60
C ASP A 361 -1.45 4.10 7.87
N GLY A 362 -0.70 3.00 7.74
CA GLY A 362 -0.08 2.26 8.83
C GLY A 362 1.28 2.82 9.29
N SER A 363 1.85 3.82 8.61
CA SER A 363 3.17 4.36 8.94
C SER A 363 3.11 5.53 9.93
N ILE A 364 4.24 5.75 10.62
CA ILE A 364 4.49 6.96 11.41
C ILE A 364 5.11 8.04 10.51
N ILE A 365 4.72 9.29 10.72
CA ILE A 365 5.22 10.45 9.99
C ILE A 365 6.14 11.24 10.91
N GLN A 366 7.41 11.38 10.54
CA GLN A 366 8.33 12.28 11.22
C GLN A 366 8.47 13.57 10.43
N VAL A 367 8.26 14.70 11.11
CA VAL A 367 8.40 16.06 10.55
C VAL A 367 9.58 16.76 11.20
N GLU A 368 10.64 17.00 10.45
CA GLU A 368 11.87 17.63 10.93
C GLU A 368 12.00 19.06 10.42
N GLY A 369 12.02 20.01 11.34
CA GLY A 369 12.30 21.40 11.01
C GLY A 369 13.80 21.70 11.05
N ASN A 370 14.29 22.43 10.04
CA ASN A 370 15.69 22.84 9.92
C ASN A 370 15.83 24.36 9.74
N THR A 371 16.92 24.92 10.19
CA THR A 371 17.27 26.33 10.00
C THR A 371 18.70 26.48 9.48
N ASP A 372 19.00 27.65 8.94
CA ASP A 372 20.37 28.09 8.74
C ASP A 372 20.99 28.55 10.09
N PRO A 373 22.31 28.51 10.26
CA PRO A 373 22.98 28.99 11.44
C PRO A 373 22.72 30.50 11.65
N ASN A 374 22.41 30.91 12.87
CA ASN A 374 22.41 32.31 13.25
C ASN A 374 23.81 32.68 13.77
N PRO A 375 24.56 33.61 13.15
CA PRO A 375 25.89 33.98 13.60
C PRO A 375 25.93 34.53 15.04
N ASN A 376 24.78 34.97 15.58
CA ASN A 376 24.63 35.46 16.94
C ASN A 376 23.96 34.43 17.87
N SER A 377 23.86 33.16 17.47
CA SER A 377 23.23 32.09 18.29
C SER A 377 24.12 31.69 19.45
N ASP A 378 23.49 31.21 20.52
CA ASP A 378 24.21 30.59 21.60
C ASP A 378 24.87 29.27 21.14
N PRO A 379 25.92 28.80 21.84
CA PRO A 379 26.63 27.56 21.45
C PRO A 379 25.73 26.31 21.38
N GLU A 380 24.59 26.33 22.05
CA GLU A 380 23.64 25.22 22.10
C GLU A 380 22.51 25.33 21.06
N ASP A 381 22.52 26.39 20.23
CA ASP A 381 21.54 26.64 19.16
C ASP A 381 20.05 26.62 19.61
N LYS A 382 19.81 26.97 20.89
CA LYS A 382 18.48 26.87 21.52
C LYS A 382 17.40 27.65 20.77
N TYR A 383 17.72 28.82 20.26
CA TYR A 383 16.78 29.63 19.50
C TYR A 383 16.36 28.92 18.20
N ASN A 384 17.31 28.41 17.43
CA ASN A 384 17.04 27.75 16.16
C ASN A 384 16.35 26.41 16.38
N LYS A 385 16.71 25.62 17.40
CA LYS A 385 16.00 24.40 17.80
C LYS A 385 14.53 24.70 18.11
N LYS A 386 14.25 25.74 18.89
CA LYS A 386 12.86 26.15 19.19
C LYS A 386 12.12 26.63 17.95
N LEU A 387 12.76 27.40 17.08
CA LEU A 387 12.16 27.93 15.85
C LEU A 387 11.86 26.78 14.88
N SER A 388 12.81 25.87 14.67
CA SER A 388 12.64 24.71 13.78
C SER A 388 11.56 23.75 14.29
N LYS A 389 11.50 23.48 15.61
CA LYS A 389 10.40 22.72 16.22
C LYS A 389 9.04 23.38 15.97
N SER A 390 8.93 24.71 16.17
CA SER A 390 7.68 25.43 15.91
C SER A 390 7.25 25.38 14.43
N ARG A 391 8.20 25.27 13.50
CA ARG A 391 7.92 25.08 12.06
C ARG A 391 7.43 23.66 11.77
N ALA A 392 8.07 22.65 12.33
CA ALA A 392 7.60 21.27 12.25
C ALA A 392 6.18 21.12 12.83
N ASP A 393 5.90 21.74 13.97
CA ASP A 393 4.57 21.76 14.59
C ASP A 393 3.51 22.47 13.72
N ALA A 394 3.90 23.52 12.97
CA ALA A 394 3.00 24.16 12.01
C ALA A 394 2.65 23.26 10.82
N VAL A 395 3.61 22.46 10.35
CA VAL A 395 3.37 21.43 9.33
C VAL A 395 2.48 20.33 9.90
N LYS A 396 2.78 19.76 11.07
CA LYS A 396 1.92 18.80 11.76
C LYS A 396 0.48 19.30 11.84
N LYS A 397 0.30 20.55 12.28
CA LYS A 397 -1.04 21.15 12.36
C LYS A 397 -1.74 21.20 11.01
N TYR A 398 -1.04 21.48 9.92
CA TYR A 398 -1.63 21.47 8.58
C TYR A 398 -2.05 20.06 8.17
N LEU A 399 -1.21 19.06 8.38
CA LEU A 399 -1.51 17.66 8.08
C LEU A 399 -2.76 17.16 8.84
N VAL A 400 -2.83 17.45 10.15
CA VAL A 400 -3.98 17.10 10.99
C VAL A 400 -5.27 17.79 10.53
N MET A 401 -5.21 19.06 10.15
CA MET A 401 -6.38 19.80 9.63
C MET A 401 -6.89 19.21 8.29
N ASN A 402 -6.07 18.45 7.58
CA ASN A 402 -6.41 17.79 6.33
C ASN A 402 -6.59 16.25 6.49
N GLY A 403 -6.87 15.79 7.71
CA GLY A 403 -7.35 14.43 7.97
C GLY A 403 -6.30 13.41 8.41
N ILE A 404 -5.01 13.80 8.52
CA ILE A 404 -3.99 12.88 9.05
C ILE A 404 -4.12 12.82 10.58
N ASP A 405 -4.12 11.60 11.14
CA ASP A 405 -4.21 11.41 12.59
C ASP A 405 -2.99 12.03 13.30
N ALA A 406 -3.26 12.83 14.32
CA ALA A 406 -2.24 13.50 15.11
C ALA A 406 -1.28 12.52 15.83
N ASP A 407 -1.80 11.35 16.21
CA ASP A 407 -1.05 10.32 16.92
C ASP A 407 -0.07 9.57 16.00
N ARG A 408 -0.18 9.75 14.69
CA ARG A 408 0.78 9.24 13.69
C ARG A 408 1.96 10.20 13.45
N ILE A 409 1.98 11.39 14.04
CA ILE A 409 2.95 12.43 13.65
C ILE A 409 3.85 12.80 14.83
N VAL A 410 5.16 12.54 14.69
CA VAL A 410 6.21 13.07 15.57
C VAL A 410 6.87 14.27 14.91
N THR A 411 7.27 15.28 15.70
CA THR A 411 7.94 16.50 15.20
C THR A 411 9.28 16.69 15.89
N VAL A 412 10.29 17.08 15.10
CA VAL A 412 11.66 17.30 15.59
C VAL A 412 12.15 18.69 15.18
N GLY A 413 12.86 19.37 16.06
CA GLY A 413 13.51 20.65 15.79
C GLY A 413 15.02 20.50 15.78
N ASN A 414 15.64 20.38 14.60
CA ASN A 414 17.09 20.18 14.46
C ASN A 414 17.93 21.47 14.66
N GLY A 415 17.28 22.64 14.65
CA GLY A 415 18.03 23.89 14.58
C GLY A 415 18.88 23.94 13.31
N SER A 416 20.14 24.28 13.43
CA SER A 416 21.11 24.35 12.32
C SER A 416 22.03 23.13 12.21
N SER A 417 21.73 22.03 12.90
CA SER A 417 22.63 20.85 13.01
C SER A 417 22.64 19.95 11.78
N LYS A 418 21.60 20.01 10.92
CA LYS A 418 21.46 19.14 9.72
C LYS A 418 21.48 19.97 8.41
N PRO A 419 22.59 20.64 8.03
CA PRO A 419 22.67 21.35 6.77
C PRO A 419 22.80 20.37 5.60
N VAL A 420 22.04 20.60 4.51
CA VAL A 420 22.18 19.82 3.24
C VAL A 420 23.21 20.44 2.30
N VAL A 421 23.50 21.74 2.46
CA VAL A 421 24.54 22.47 1.74
C VAL A 421 25.31 23.38 2.68
N LYS A 422 26.51 23.82 2.29
CA LYS A 422 27.29 24.79 3.08
C LYS A 422 26.53 26.11 3.20
N ASN A 423 26.56 26.75 4.37
CA ASN A 423 25.88 28.03 4.63
C ASN A 423 26.69 29.27 4.16
N ASP A 424 27.26 29.23 2.97
CA ASP A 424 28.17 30.22 2.42
C ASP A 424 27.48 31.28 1.56
N THR A 425 26.33 30.98 0.96
CA THR A 425 25.50 31.94 0.20
C THR A 425 24.10 32.05 0.80
N GLU A 426 23.31 33.06 0.41
CA GLU A 426 21.91 33.17 0.84
C GLU A 426 21.04 32.08 0.22
N GLU A 427 21.32 31.68 -1.01
CA GLU A 427 20.65 30.60 -1.68
C GLU A 427 20.87 29.29 -0.92
N HIS A 428 22.11 28.98 -0.52
CA HIS A 428 22.44 27.80 0.28
C HIS A 428 21.80 27.84 1.68
N ARG A 429 21.78 29.01 2.32
CA ARG A 429 21.05 29.16 3.58
C ARG A 429 19.54 28.97 3.42
N ALA A 430 18.97 29.42 2.30
CA ALA A 430 17.57 29.18 1.99
C ALA A 430 17.24 27.68 1.83
N MET A 431 18.13 26.91 1.20
CA MET A 431 17.99 25.44 1.09
C MET A 431 18.05 24.76 2.45
N ASN A 432 18.85 25.28 3.39
CA ASN A 432 18.94 24.73 4.74
C ASN A 432 17.74 25.10 5.63
N ARG A 433 16.96 26.14 5.29
CA ARG A 433 15.70 26.53 5.95
C ARG A 433 14.54 25.71 5.38
N ARG A 434 14.49 24.42 5.66
CA ARG A 434 13.53 23.48 5.10
C ARG A 434 12.82 22.65 6.18
N THR A 435 11.80 21.96 5.79
CA THR A 435 11.16 20.90 6.57
C THR A 435 11.28 19.60 5.79
N ASP A 436 11.86 18.60 6.42
CA ASP A 436 11.92 17.24 5.89
C ASP A 436 10.80 16.43 6.50
N ILE A 437 10.13 15.60 5.70
CA ILE A 437 9.09 14.71 6.17
C ILE A 437 9.46 13.29 5.72
N SER A 438 9.38 12.35 6.65
CA SER A 438 9.68 10.95 6.38
C SER A 438 8.60 10.03 6.93
N PHE A 439 8.47 8.88 6.30
CA PHE A 439 7.62 7.78 6.74
C PHE A 439 8.49 6.70 7.37
N LYS A 440 8.05 6.20 8.52
CA LYS A 440 8.72 5.15 9.26
C LYS A 440 7.78 3.99 9.48
N MET A 441 8.30 2.79 9.31
CA MET A 441 7.65 1.56 9.75
C MET A 441 8.23 1.22 11.13
N ILE A 442 7.37 1.02 12.10
CA ILE A 442 7.75 0.61 13.45
C ILE A 442 7.17 -0.79 13.65
N GLU A 443 8.02 -1.73 13.98
CA GLU A 443 7.60 -3.08 14.36
C GLU A 443 6.79 -3.01 15.67
N GLN A 444 5.68 -3.75 15.73
CA GLN A 444 4.87 -3.88 16.96
C GLN A 444 5.36 -5.04 17.78
#